data_a63b0cc06fa24d73e8cba1408f34ad9e
#
_entry.id   a63b0cc06fa24d73e8cba1408f34ad9e
#
_cell.length_a   1.000
_cell.length_b   1.000
_cell.length_c   1.000
_cell.angle_alpha   90.00
_cell.angle_beta   90.00
_cell.angle_gamma   90.00
#
_symmetry.space_group_name_H-M   'P 1'
#
loop_
_entity.id
_entity.type
_entity.pdbx_description
1 polymer ?
#
loop_
_entity_poly.entity_id
_entity_poly.type
_entity_poly.pdbx_seq_one_letter_code
_entity_poly.pdbx_strand_id
1 'polypeptide(L)'
;MSEKKIQLVIVTGMSGAGKTVAIQSFEDLGYFTIDNMPPTLVPKFLQLVEGTTDNDKLALVVDMRSRSFFLQIQNVLDELEQNENIDFKILFLDAADKELVARYKETRRSHPLAADGRILDGIKLERELLAPLKNLSQNVVDTTDLTPRELRKTISEQFSNQADMHSFRIEVMSFGFKYGLPLDADLVFDVRFLPNPYYKPELRNQTGLDKDVFDYVMNHAESEEFYQHLLGLIEPILPGYQKEGKSILTIAVGCTGGQHRSVAFAQRLADXXXXVTATKTVGKKR
;
A
#
# COMPACT_ATOMS: atom_id res chain seq x y z
N MET A 1 26.72 16.11 -1.10
CA MET A 1 25.56 15.24 -0.89
C MET A 1 24.36 16.05 -1.38
N SER A 2 23.61 15.55 -2.36
CA SER A 2 22.38 16.21 -2.80
C SER A 2 21.40 16.20 -1.65
N GLU A 3 20.99 17.35 -1.17
CA GLU A 3 19.93 17.45 -0.17
C GLU A 3 18.66 16.84 -0.77
N LYS A 4 18.08 15.87 -0.09
CA LYS A 4 16.90 15.15 -0.53
C LYS A 4 15.68 16.06 -0.37
N LYS A 5 15.03 16.41 -1.47
CA LYS A 5 13.86 17.29 -1.43
C LYS A 5 12.63 16.54 -0.89
N ILE A 6 11.82 17.25 -0.12
CA ILE A 6 10.51 16.74 0.32
C ILE A 6 9.57 16.70 -0.88
N GLN A 7 8.99 15.54 -1.15
CA GLN A 7 7.95 15.36 -2.17
C GLN A 7 6.58 15.58 -1.51
N LEU A 8 5.94 16.69 -1.82
CA LEU A 8 4.65 17.05 -1.22
C LEU A 8 3.52 16.94 -2.25
N VAL A 9 2.47 16.20 -1.93
CA VAL A 9 1.25 16.19 -2.74
C VAL A 9 0.12 16.85 -1.93
N ILE A 10 -0.43 17.92 -2.46
CA ILE A 10 -1.62 18.58 -1.92
C ILE A 10 -2.84 17.97 -2.64
N VAL A 11 -3.61 17.19 -1.89
CA VAL A 11 -4.82 16.53 -2.42
C VAL A 11 -6.01 17.41 -2.10
N THR A 12 -6.74 17.84 -3.13
CA THR A 12 -7.93 18.64 -2.98
C THR A 12 -8.98 18.27 -4.04
N GLY A 13 -10.07 18.97 -4.11
CA GLY A 13 -11.12 18.70 -5.10
C GLY A 13 -12.51 18.61 -4.51
N MET A 14 -13.48 18.35 -5.36
CA MET A 14 -14.91 18.35 -5.03
C MET A 14 -15.22 17.38 -3.89
N SER A 15 -16.13 17.78 -3.02
CA SER A 15 -16.65 16.91 -1.96
C SER A 15 -17.39 15.73 -2.61
N GLY A 16 -17.02 14.51 -2.24
CA GLY A 16 -17.56 13.29 -2.87
C GLY A 16 -16.74 12.80 -4.07
N ALA A 17 -15.67 13.50 -4.48
CA ALA A 17 -14.85 13.11 -5.63
C ALA A 17 -13.79 12.04 -5.32
N GLY A 18 -13.73 11.48 -4.08
CA GLY A 18 -12.87 10.36 -3.76
C GLY A 18 -11.59 10.69 -3.00
N LYS A 19 -11.51 11.84 -2.31
CA LYS A 19 -10.32 12.24 -1.52
C LYS A 19 -9.89 11.18 -0.50
N THR A 20 -10.85 10.48 0.12
CA THR A 20 -10.55 9.39 1.07
C THR A 20 -9.83 8.23 0.38
N VAL A 21 -10.25 7.87 -0.84
CA VAL A 21 -9.57 6.83 -1.62
C VAL A 21 -8.16 7.30 -2.01
N ALA A 22 -8.03 8.58 -2.37
CA ALA A 22 -6.73 9.13 -2.75
C ALA A 22 -5.74 9.10 -1.58
N ILE A 23 -6.16 9.52 -0.37
CA ILE A 23 -5.25 9.52 0.77
C ILE A 23 -4.77 8.09 1.11
N GLN A 24 -5.69 7.11 1.06
CA GLN A 24 -5.32 5.70 1.24
C GLN A 24 -4.33 5.23 0.18
N SER A 25 -4.50 5.68 -1.07
CA SER A 25 -3.57 5.35 -2.15
C SER A 25 -2.18 5.92 -1.88
N PHE A 26 -2.08 7.12 -1.35
CA PHE A 26 -0.80 7.72 -0.97
C PHE A 26 -0.15 6.99 0.21
N GLU A 27 -0.94 6.53 1.18
CA GLU A 27 -0.43 5.66 2.27
C GLU A 27 0.19 4.39 1.69
N ASP A 28 -0.51 3.75 0.77
CA ASP A 28 -0.02 2.54 0.08
C ASP A 28 1.29 2.81 -0.70
N LEU A 29 1.48 4.04 -1.19
CA LEU A 29 2.70 4.47 -1.90
C LEU A 29 3.82 4.92 -0.95
N GLY A 30 3.60 4.79 0.36
CA GLY A 30 4.60 5.13 1.37
C GLY A 30 4.68 6.61 1.73
N TYR A 31 3.67 7.39 1.37
CA TYR A 31 3.59 8.80 1.81
C TYR A 31 3.09 8.87 3.25
N PHE A 32 3.65 9.78 4.02
CA PHE A 32 3.05 10.17 5.30
C PHE A 32 1.85 11.07 4.98
N THR A 33 0.67 10.68 5.43
CA THR A 33 -0.58 11.33 5.02
C THR A 33 -1.22 12.09 6.18
N ILE A 34 -1.81 13.25 5.88
CA ILE A 34 -2.66 13.98 6.84
C ILE A 34 -3.95 14.36 6.13
N ASP A 35 -5.07 13.98 6.72
CA ASP A 35 -6.38 14.36 6.21
C ASP A 35 -6.88 15.63 6.90
N ASN A 36 -7.60 16.45 6.13
CA ASN A 36 -8.29 17.66 6.62
C ASN A 36 -7.34 18.70 7.26
N MET A 37 -6.18 18.90 6.63
CA MET A 37 -5.19 19.88 7.10
C MET A 37 -5.69 21.32 6.83
N PRO A 38 -5.79 22.19 7.86
CA PRO A 38 -6.06 23.62 7.62
C PRO A 38 -4.89 24.25 6.85
N PRO A 39 -5.18 25.08 5.80
CA PRO A 39 -4.10 25.68 5.01
C PRO A 39 -3.05 26.42 5.83
N THR A 40 -3.47 27.16 6.85
CA THR A 40 -2.57 27.96 7.71
C THR A 40 -1.56 27.11 8.52
N LEU A 41 -1.83 25.81 8.69
CA LEU A 41 -0.93 24.93 9.43
C LEU A 41 0.12 24.26 8.52
N VAL A 42 -0.07 24.29 7.19
CA VAL A 42 0.84 23.62 6.24
C VAL A 42 2.28 24.14 6.39
N PRO A 43 2.55 25.45 6.40
CA PRO A 43 3.95 25.93 6.53
C PRO A 43 4.61 25.47 7.85
N LYS A 44 3.87 25.56 8.96
CA LYS A 44 4.39 25.14 10.27
C LYS A 44 4.68 23.65 10.32
N PHE A 45 3.79 22.84 9.73
CA PHE A 45 3.98 21.39 9.64
C PHE A 45 5.24 21.06 8.83
N LEU A 46 5.41 21.71 7.69
CA LEU A 46 6.58 21.46 6.82
C LEU A 46 7.90 21.83 7.55
N GLN A 47 7.94 22.94 8.29
CA GLN A 47 9.09 23.30 9.11
C GLN A 47 9.44 22.21 10.14
N LEU A 48 8.45 21.56 10.72
CA LEU A 48 8.66 20.47 11.67
C LEU A 48 9.23 19.23 10.97
N VAL A 49 8.74 18.92 9.78
CA VAL A 49 9.18 17.74 9.02
C VAL A 49 10.59 17.95 8.45
N GLU A 50 10.93 19.13 7.97
CA GLU A 50 12.27 19.46 7.48
C GLU A 50 13.37 19.18 8.53
N GLY A 51 13.01 19.22 9.81
CA GLY A 51 13.94 18.91 10.91
C GLY A 51 14.02 17.43 11.32
N THR A 52 13.15 16.55 10.79
CA THR A 52 13.00 15.16 11.28
C THR A 52 13.16 14.08 10.21
N THR A 53 13.97 14.19 9.33
CA THR A 53 14.66 13.33 8.33
C THR A 53 14.08 12.01 7.82
N ASP A 54 13.04 11.38 8.38
CA ASP A 54 12.64 10.03 7.94
C ASP A 54 11.53 9.99 6.89
N ASN A 55 10.78 11.09 6.71
CA ASN A 55 9.65 11.12 5.78
C ASN A 55 9.82 12.23 4.74
N ASP A 56 10.37 11.85 3.60
CA ASP A 56 10.55 12.75 2.45
C ASP A 56 9.34 12.77 1.51
N LYS A 57 8.30 11.96 1.77
CA LYS A 57 7.08 11.89 0.97
C LYS A 57 5.87 12.23 1.82
N LEU A 58 5.18 13.30 1.47
CA LEU A 58 4.02 13.82 2.22
C LEU A 58 2.80 13.95 1.31
N ALA A 59 1.61 13.57 1.79
CA ALA A 59 0.36 13.85 1.10
C ALA A 59 -0.62 14.48 2.08
N LEU A 60 -1.04 15.71 1.79
CA LEU A 60 -1.91 16.49 2.65
C LEU A 60 -3.26 16.72 1.96
N VAL A 61 -4.36 16.25 2.58
CA VAL A 61 -5.69 16.61 2.11
C VAL A 61 -6.06 17.96 2.73
N VAL A 62 -6.18 18.96 1.88
CA VAL A 62 -6.55 20.31 2.31
C VAL A 62 -8.02 20.56 1.96
N ASP A 63 -8.83 20.81 3.00
CA ASP A 63 -10.26 21.07 2.82
C ASP A 63 -10.50 22.58 2.63
N MET A 64 -11.13 22.92 1.52
CA MET A 64 -11.28 24.29 1.03
C MET A 64 -12.73 24.79 1.07
N ARG A 65 -13.51 24.34 2.07
CA ARG A 65 -14.95 24.65 2.15
C ARG A 65 -15.30 26.09 2.54
N SER A 66 -14.33 27.00 2.61
CA SER A 66 -14.61 28.40 2.91
C SER A 66 -13.77 29.33 2.04
N ARG A 67 -14.34 30.51 1.73
CA ARG A 67 -13.62 31.55 0.98
C ARG A 67 -12.35 32.01 1.68
N SER A 68 -12.35 32.05 3.01
CA SER A 68 -11.15 32.41 3.77
C SER A 68 -9.99 31.41 3.57
N PHE A 69 -10.31 30.12 3.46
CA PHE A 69 -9.31 29.09 3.23
C PHE A 69 -8.69 29.19 1.83
N PHE A 70 -9.47 29.63 0.84
CA PHE A 70 -8.94 29.81 -0.52
C PHE A 70 -7.82 30.87 -0.56
N LEU A 71 -8.03 32.04 0.09
CA LEU A 71 -6.99 33.06 0.16
C LEU A 71 -5.75 32.56 0.92
N GLN A 72 -5.98 31.77 1.96
CA GLN A 72 -4.90 31.20 2.76
C GLN A 72 -4.08 30.19 1.95
N ILE A 73 -4.72 29.34 1.13
CA ILE A 73 -3.98 28.35 0.33
C ILE A 73 -3.13 29.02 -0.76
N GLN A 74 -3.61 30.11 -1.35
CA GLN A 74 -2.79 30.84 -2.32
C GLN A 74 -1.46 31.30 -1.70
N ASN A 75 -1.54 31.91 -0.51
CA ASN A 75 -0.33 32.33 0.21
C ASN A 75 0.60 31.14 0.50
N VAL A 76 0.01 29.98 0.88
CA VAL A 76 0.78 28.77 1.14
C VAL A 76 1.45 28.27 -0.15
N LEU A 77 0.74 28.28 -1.28
CA LEU A 77 1.31 27.85 -2.56
C LEU A 77 2.46 28.78 -2.99
N ASP A 78 2.29 30.10 -2.81
CA ASP A 78 3.34 31.07 -3.09
C ASP A 78 4.60 30.82 -2.23
N GLU A 79 4.42 30.49 -0.93
CA GLU A 79 5.53 30.12 -0.02
C GLU A 79 6.20 28.81 -0.47
N LEU A 80 5.43 27.83 -0.91
CA LEU A 80 5.94 26.52 -1.39
C LEU A 80 6.75 26.70 -2.68
N GLU A 81 6.30 27.55 -3.59
CA GLU A 81 7.03 27.85 -4.85
C GLU A 81 8.42 28.47 -4.58
N GLN A 82 8.57 29.21 -3.48
CA GLN A 82 9.83 29.84 -3.11
C GLN A 82 10.77 28.90 -2.33
N ASN A 83 10.29 27.74 -1.88
CA ASN A 83 11.08 26.82 -1.07
C ASN A 83 11.76 25.76 -1.95
N GLU A 84 13.06 25.91 -2.18
CA GLU A 84 13.85 25.02 -3.04
C GLU A 84 13.95 23.57 -2.48
N ASN A 85 13.66 23.38 -1.19
CA ASN A 85 13.75 22.06 -0.53
C ASN A 85 12.47 21.23 -0.72
N ILE A 86 11.41 21.81 -1.28
CA ILE A 86 10.12 21.12 -1.44
C ILE A 86 9.75 21.03 -2.93
N ASP A 87 9.50 19.80 -3.38
CA ASP A 87 8.92 19.54 -4.70
C ASP A 87 7.44 19.24 -4.50
N PHE A 88 6.56 20.21 -4.81
CA PHE A 88 5.14 20.00 -4.55
C PHE A 88 4.31 19.87 -5.83
N LYS A 89 3.24 19.08 -5.71
CA LYS A 89 2.24 18.89 -6.77
C LYS A 89 0.85 19.02 -6.17
N ILE A 90 -0.09 19.52 -6.94
CA ILE A 90 -1.50 19.58 -6.55
C ILE A 90 -2.25 18.50 -7.34
N LEU A 91 -2.91 17.60 -6.62
CA LEU A 91 -3.85 16.62 -7.18
C LEU A 91 -5.27 17.12 -6.92
N PHE A 92 -5.98 17.46 -7.98
CA PHE A 92 -7.38 17.88 -7.91
C PHE A 92 -8.30 16.77 -8.37
N LEU A 93 -9.20 16.35 -7.48
CA LEU A 93 -10.20 15.32 -7.81
C LEU A 93 -11.52 15.99 -8.17
N ASP A 94 -12.04 15.66 -9.35
CA ASP A 94 -13.31 16.18 -9.83
C ASP A 94 -14.28 15.04 -10.17
N ALA A 95 -15.53 15.34 -10.33
CA ALA A 95 -16.53 14.44 -10.91
C ALA A 95 -17.71 15.26 -11.43
N ALA A 96 -18.45 14.70 -12.37
CA ALA A 96 -19.67 15.33 -12.90
C ALA A 96 -20.70 15.56 -11.78
N ASP A 97 -21.43 16.67 -11.86
CA ASP A 97 -22.43 17.04 -10.85
C ASP A 97 -23.45 15.93 -10.60
N LYS A 98 -23.88 15.24 -11.65
CA LYS A 98 -24.82 14.13 -11.56
C LYS A 98 -24.27 13.02 -10.67
N GLU A 99 -22.98 12.68 -10.85
CA GLU A 99 -22.30 11.64 -10.09
C GLU A 99 -22.11 12.05 -8.62
N LEU A 100 -21.70 13.29 -8.38
CA LEU A 100 -21.57 13.82 -7.01
C LEU A 100 -22.92 13.77 -6.27
N VAL A 101 -24.01 14.18 -6.94
CA VAL A 101 -25.36 14.09 -6.35
C VAL A 101 -25.71 12.63 -6.00
N ALA A 102 -25.37 11.67 -6.88
CA ALA A 102 -25.64 10.24 -6.63
C ALA A 102 -24.87 9.75 -5.38
N ARG A 103 -23.58 10.06 -5.29
CA ARG A 103 -22.72 9.67 -4.16
C ARG A 103 -23.22 10.28 -2.83
N TYR A 104 -23.67 11.52 -2.84
CA TYR A 104 -24.27 12.16 -1.66
C TYR A 104 -25.56 11.46 -1.21
N LYS A 105 -26.40 11.08 -2.16
CA LYS A 105 -27.65 10.36 -1.85
C LYS A 105 -27.38 8.97 -1.27
N GLU A 106 -26.40 8.25 -1.84
CA GLU A 106 -26.00 6.92 -1.33
C GLU A 106 -25.52 6.99 0.11
N THR A 107 -24.70 8.00 0.44
CA THR A 107 -24.13 8.16 1.78
C THR A 107 -25.09 8.86 2.75
N ARG A 108 -26.23 9.37 2.27
CA ARG A 108 -27.24 10.08 3.08
C ARG A 108 -26.66 11.28 3.84
N ARG A 109 -25.74 12.00 3.19
CA ARG A 109 -25.08 13.19 3.77
C ARG A 109 -25.59 14.47 3.12
N SER A 110 -25.66 15.55 3.90
CA SER A 110 -25.86 16.89 3.38
C SER A 110 -24.56 17.43 2.79
N HIS A 111 -24.66 18.29 1.80
CA HIS A 111 -23.48 18.96 1.24
C HIS A 111 -22.98 20.03 2.23
N PRO A 112 -21.67 20.10 2.51
CA PRO A 112 -21.15 21.06 3.51
C PRO A 112 -21.52 22.52 3.26
N LEU A 113 -21.61 22.93 1.97
CA LEU A 113 -22.00 24.31 1.60
C LEU A 113 -23.50 24.47 1.39
N ALA A 114 -24.31 23.46 1.68
CA ALA A 114 -25.76 23.51 1.56
C ALA A 114 -26.40 22.57 2.60
N ALA A 115 -26.06 22.75 3.87
CA ALA A 115 -26.51 21.87 4.96
C ALA A 115 -28.05 21.78 5.03
N ASP A 116 -28.74 22.91 4.81
CA ASP A 116 -30.19 23.01 4.84
C ASP A 116 -30.80 23.23 3.43
N GLY A 117 -30.00 23.03 2.36
CA GLY A 117 -30.37 23.29 0.99
C GLY A 117 -30.28 22.06 0.08
N ARG A 118 -30.36 22.30 -1.20
CA ARG A 118 -30.24 21.24 -2.21
C ARG A 118 -28.79 20.90 -2.41
N ILE A 119 -28.48 19.60 -2.47
CA ILE A 119 -27.12 19.09 -2.72
C ILE A 119 -26.51 19.72 -3.98
N LEU A 120 -27.28 19.81 -5.06
CA LEU A 120 -26.82 20.37 -6.33
C LEU A 120 -26.38 21.86 -6.20
N ASP A 121 -27.06 22.63 -5.38
CA ASP A 121 -26.71 24.06 -5.18
C ASP A 121 -25.39 24.18 -4.43
N GLY A 122 -25.16 23.29 -3.43
CA GLY A 122 -23.88 23.20 -2.74
C GLY A 122 -22.73 22.78 -3.67
N ILE A 123 -22.95 21.79 -4.55
CA ILE A 123 -21.96 21.34 -5.53
C ILE A 123 -21.57 22.49 -6.47
N LYS A 124 -22.55 23.22 -7.01
CA LYS A 124 -22.28 24.35 -7.91
C LYS A 124 -21.45 25.43 -7.22
N LEU A 125 -21.84 25.80 -6.00
CA LEU A 125 -21.09 26.78 -5.21
C LEU A 125 -19.66 26.31 -4.92
N GLU A 126 -19.48 25.03 -4.55
CA GLU A 126 -18.16 24.46 -4.31
C GLU A 126 -17.31 24.49 -5.58
N ARG A 127 -17.89 24.16 -6.73
CA ARG A 127 -17.21 24.17 -8.03
C ARG A 127 -16.72 25.58 -8.38
N GLU A 128 -17.55 26.61 -8.16
CA GLU A 128 -17.15 28.02 -8.37
C GLU A 128 -15.99 28.42 -7.45
N LEU A 129 -16.06 28.03 -6.18
CA LEU A 129 -15.00 28.32 -5.19
C LEU A 129 -13.69 27.63 -5.52
N LEU A 130 -13.74 26.39 -6.01
CA LEU A 130 -12.56 25.59 -6.28
C LEU A 130 -11.99 25.76 -7.70
N ALA A 131 -12.70 26.46 -8.61
CA ALA A 131 -12.26 26.62 -10.00
C ALA A 131 -10.85 27.21 -10.13
N PRO A 132 -10.47 28.27 -9.36
CA PRO A 132 -9.09 28.78 -9.47
C PRO A 132 -8.03 27.75 -9.05
N LEU A 133 -8.31 26.96 -8.00
CA LEU A 133 -7.37 25.94 -7.53
C LEU A 133 -7.27 24.80 -8.53
N LYS A 134 -8.37 24.40 -9.16
CA LYS A 134 -8.36 23.42 -10.25
C LYS A 134 -7.44 23.87 -11.40
N ASN A 135 -7.49 25.17 -11.75
CA ASN A 135 -6.66 25.73 -12.82
C ASN A 135 -5.16 25.74 -12.47
N LEU A 136 -4.81 25.83 -11.18
CA LEU A 136 -3.43 25.78 -10.70
C LEU A 136 -2.90 24.35 -10.55
N SER A 137 -3.80 23.36 -10.61
CA SER A 137 -3.43 21.96 -10.32
C SER A 137 -2.70 21.32 -11.51
N GLN A 138 -1.55 20.74 -11.24
CA GLN A 138 -0.76 20.01 -12.25
C GLN A 138 -1.41 18.68 -12.63
N ASN A 139 -2.17 18.07 -11.69
CA ASN A 139 -2.83 16.78 -11.90
C ASN A 139 -4.32 16.94 -11.58
N VAL A 140 -5.16 16.81 -12.59
CA VAL A 140 -6.63 16.81 -12.43
C VAL A 140 -7.14 15.43 -12.82
N VAL A 141 -7.82 14.75 -11.89
CA VAL A 141 -8.39 13.42 -12.14
C VAL A 141 -9.90 13.51 -12.09
N ASP A 142 -10.56 13.21 -13.21
CA ASP A 142 -12.01 13.08 -13.28
C ASP A 142 -12.39 11.68 -12.82
N THR A 143 -13.11 11.60 -11.71
CA THR A 143 -13.50 10.34 -11.07
C THR A 143 -14.94 9.95 -11.41
N THR A 144 -15.59 10.61 -12.38
CA THR A 144 -17.01 10.40 -12.73
C THR A 144 -17.32 8.92 -12.94
N ASP A 145 -16.52 8.27 -13.79
CA ASP A 145 -16.74 6.88 -14.19
C ASP A 145 -15.75 5.92 -13.54
N LEU A 146 -14.98 6.38 -12.55
CA LEU A 146 -13.96 5.53 -11.91
C LEU A 146 -14.50 4.82 -10.67
N THR A 147 -14.24 3.54 -10.61
CA THR A 147 -14.36 2.77 -9.37
C THR A 147 -13.22 3.17 -8.40
N PRO A 148 -13.37 2.94 -7.09
CA PRO A 148 -12.27 3.18 -6.15
C PRO A 148 -10.97 2.48 -6.54
N ARG A 149 -11.05 1.29 -7.14
CA ARG A 149 -9.89 0.52 -7.61
C ARG A 149 -9.19 1.22 -8.78
N GLU A 150 -9.95 1.72 -9.74
CA GLU A 150 -9.39 2.44 -10.88
C GLU A 150 -8.76 3.76 -10.44
N LEU A 151 -9.37 4.47 -9.48
CA LEU A 151 -8.77 5.68 -8.91
C LEU A 151 -7.44 5.37 -8.23
N ARG A 152 -7.36 4.29 -7.42
CA ARG A 152 -6.08 3.86 -6.82
C ARG A 152 -5.02 3.60 -7.88
N LYS A 153 -5.40 2.89 -8.95
CA LYS A 153 -4.50 2.60 -10.06
C LYS A 153 -3.99 3.89 -10.73
N THR A 154 -4.90 4.83 -11.01
CA THR A 154 -4.55 6.12 -11.64
C THR A 154 -3.55 6.90 -10.77
N ILE A 155 -3.78 6.95 -9.46
CA ILE A 155 -2.89 7.64 -8.51
C ILE A 155 -1.52 6.94 -8.49
N SER A 156 -1.53 5.62 -8.40
CA SER A 156 -0.28 4.86 -8.40
C SER A 156 0.54 5.12 -9.67
N GLU A 157 -0.08 5.10 -10.84
CA GLU A 157 0.59 5.35 -12.11
C GLU A 157 1.18 6.76 -12.22
N GLN A 158 0.52 7.77 -11.62
CA GLN A 158 0.95 9.16 -11.70
C GLN A 158 2.00 9.55 -10.65
N PHE A 159 1.99 8.91 -9.48
CA PHE A 159 2.78 9.34 -8.33
C PHE A 159 3.79 8.30 -7.83
N SER A 160 3.77 7.05 -8.34
CA SER A 160 4.84 6.11 -8.02
C SER A 160 6.09 6.46 -8.84
N ASN A 161 7.22 6.55 -8.19
CA ASN A 161 8.50 6.48 -8.89
C ASN A 161 8.73 5.03 -9.33
N GLN A 162 9.54 4.80 -10.35
CA GLN A 162 9.86 3.44 -10.81
C GLN A 162 10.40 2.54 -9.69
N ALA A 163 11.01 3.14 -8.66
CA ALA A 163 11.50 2.42 -7.49
C ALA A 163 10.38 2.11 -6.46
N ASP A 164 9.27 2.83 -6.53
CA ASP A 164 8.15 2.75 -5.56
C ASP A 164 6.95 1.96 -6.07
N MET A 165 6.99 1.49 -7.31
CA MET A 165 5.98 0.53 -7.76
C MET A 165 6.03 -0.62 -6.76
N HIS A 166 5.02 -0.66 -5.88
CA HIS A 166 4.91 -1.70 -4.87
C HIS A 166 5.11 -3.03 -5.57
N SER A 167 6.32 -3.53 -5.50
CA SER A 167 6.62 -4.85 -5.96
C SER A 167 5.76 -5.79 -5.12
N PHE A 168 4.80 -6.42 -5.75
CA PHE A 168 4.07 -7.52 -5.13
C PHE A 168 5.12 -8.39 -4.42
N ARG A 169 4.99 -8.48 -3.11
CA ARG A 169 5.99 -9.16 -2.28
C ARG A 169 5.44 -10.48 -1.80
N ILE A 170 6.25 -11.52 -1.92
CA ILE A 170 5.91 -12.83 -1.38
C ILE A 170 6.70 -13.01 -0.09
N GLU A 171 6.01 -13.23 1.01
CA GLU A 171 6.62 -13.61 2.28
C GLU A 171 6.42 -15.10 2.49
N VAL A 172 7.52 -15.81 2.69
CA VAL A 172 7.48 -17.25 2.97
C VAL A 172 7.89 -17.45 4.43
N MET A 173 7.03 -18.12 5.19
CA MET A 173 7.30 -18.38 6.61
C MET A 173 7.17 -19.86 6.93
N SER A 174 7.94 -20.32 7.93
CA SER A 174 7.80 -21.65 8.48
C SER A 174 7.13 -21.62 9.85
N PHE A 175 6.30 -22.62 10.15
CA PHE A 175 5.63 -22.70 11.45
C PHE A 175 5.51 -24.15 11.96
N GLY A 176 5.17 -24.28 13.24
CA GLY A 176 4.88 -25.57 13.86
C GLY A 176 3.42 -25.71 14.22
N PHE A 177 2.75 -26.73 13.69
CA PHE A 177 1.33 -26.98 13.99
C PHE A 177 1.03 -27.05 15.48
N LYS A 178 1.99 -27.49 16.30
CA LYS A 178 1.82 -27.53 17.75
C LYS A 178 1.62 -26.14 18.39
N TYR A 179 1.95 -25.07 17.67
CA TYR A 179 1.78 -23.68 18.16
C TYR A 179 0.57 -22.98 17.53
N GLY A 180 -0.16 -23.68 16.66
CA GLY A 180 -1.29 -23.09 15.91
C GLY A 180 -0.91 -22.62 14.53
N LEU A 181 -1.92 -22.26 13.74
CA LEU A 181 -1.74 -21.70 12.39
C LEU A 181 -1.39 -20.21 12.48
N PRO A 182 -0.52 -19.71 11.62
CA PRO A 182 -0.35 -18.25 11.50
C PRO A 182 -1.66 -17.60 11.05
N LEU A 183 -2.07 -16.54 11.75
CA LEU A 183 -3.35 -15.85 11.48
C LEU A 183 -3.30 -14.99 10.21
N ASP A 184 -2.09 -14.63 9.81
CA ASP A 184 -1.81 -13.74 8.69
C ASP A 184 -1.40 -14.48 7.40
N ALA A 185 -1.45 -15.81 7.41
CA ALA A 185 -1.08 -16.60 6.24
C ALA A 185 -2.23 -16.68 5.23
N ASP A 186 -1.94 -16.39 3.97
CA ASP A 186 -2.87 -16.53 2.85
C ASP A 186 -2.94 -17.96 2.34
N LEU A 187 -1.77 -18.61 2.26
CA LEU A 187 -1.63 -20.00 1.81
C LEU A 187 -0.89 -20.79 2.89
N VAL A 188 -1.42 -21.97 3.21
CA VAL A 188 -0.82 -22.83 4.24
C VAL A 188 -0.60 -24.23 3.67
N PHE A 189 0.64 -24.70 3.76
CA PHE A 189 1.04 -26.04 3.26
C PHE A 189 1.60 -26.89 4.39
N ASP A 190 1.12 -28.12 4.47
CA ASP A 190 1.53 -29.10 5.49
C ASP A 190 2.56 -30.06 4.91
N VAL A 191 3.75 -30.09 5.51
CA VAL A 191 4.84 -31.00 5.10
C VAL A 191 5.13 -32.08 6.16
N ARG A 192 4.13 -32.40 7.02
CA ARG A 192 4.32 -33.44 8.08
C ARG A 192 4.44 -34.86 7.52
N PHE A 193 3.93 -35.10 6.32
CA PHE A 193 3.99 -36.41 5.68
C PHE A 193 5.41 -36.78 5.21
N LEU A 194 6.30 -35.82 5.06
CA LEU A 194 7.68 -36.03 4.60
C LEU A 194 8.54 -36.66 5.68
N PRO A 195 9.65 -37.35 5.30
CA PRO A 195 10.57 -37.96 6.25
C PRO A 195 11.05 -36.99 7.33
N ASN A 196 11.06 -37.45 8.58
CA ASN A 196 11.25 -36.54 9.72
C ASN A 196 12.68 -36.65 10.28
N PRO A 197 13.51 -35.59 10.13
CA PRO A 197 14.89 -35.58 10.65
C PRO A 197 15.00 -35.79 12.15
N TYR A 198 13.94 -35.53 12.91
CA TYR A 198 13.92 -35.69 14.38
C TYR A 198 14.32 -37.11 14.81
N TYR A 199 14.04 -38.13 14.01
CA TYR A 199 14.35 -39.51 14.34
C TYR A 199 15.83 -39.89 14.11
N LYS A 200 16.61 -38.95 13.54
CA LYS A 200 18.06 -39.10 13.39
C LYS A 200 18.76 -38.36 14.52
N PRO A 201 19.47 -39.06 15.45
CA PRO A 201 20.06 -38.36 16.61
C PRO A 201 20.97 -37.21 16.23
N GLU A 202 21.72 -37.33 15.14
CA GLU A 202 22.64 -36.32 14.63
C GLU A 202 21.96 -35.08 14.05
N LEU A 203 20.71 -35.20 13.62
CA LEU A 203 19.96 -34.10 13.01
C LEU A 203 18.96 -33.44 13.99
N ARG A 204 18.65 -34.11 15.08
CA ARG A 204 17.56 -33.75 16.00
C ARG A 204 17.66 -32.32 16.52
N ASN A 205 18.86 -31.85 16.85
CA ASN A 205 19.09 -30.55 17.48
C ASN A 205 19.40 -29.45 16.45
N GLN A 206 19.52 -29.81 15.20
CA GLN A 206 19.75 -28.86 14.09
C GLN A 206 18.43 -28.28 13.60
N THR A 207 18.48 -27.42 12.59
CA THR A 207 17.30 -26.78 11.96
C THR A 207 17.30 -27.06 10.46
N GLY A 208 16.20 -26.76 9.80
CA GLY A 208 16.11 -26.88 8.34
C GLY A 208 17.02 -25.92 7.56
N LEU A 209 17.67 -24.97 8.23
CA LEU A 209 18.70 -24.10 7.61
C LEU A 209 20.08 -24.76 7.63
N ASP A 210 20.28 -25.76 8.50
CA ASP A 210 21.56 -26.48 8.55
C ASP A 210 21.63 -27.46 7.37
N LYS A 211 22.77 -27.49 6.69
CA LYS A 211 22.95 -28.22 5.44
C LYS A 211 22.55 -29.69 5.55
N ASP A 212 22.95 -30.37 6.63
CA ASP A 212 22.68 -31.80 6.79
C ASP A 212 21.17 -32.08 6.91
N VAL A 213 20.44 -31.23 7.61
CA VAL A 213 18.96 -31.33 7.72
C VAL A 213 18.29 -30.97 6.40
N PHE A 214 18.75 -29.89 5.76
CA PHE A 214 18.22 -29.48 4.45
C PHE A 214 18.38 -30.58 3.43
N ASP A 215 19.61 -31.14 3.31
CA ASP A 215 19.91 -32.21 2.37
C ASP A 215 19.09 -33.47 2.70
N TYR A 216 18.96 -33.82 3.98
CA TYR A 216 18.15 -34.96 4.38
C TYR A 216 16.68 -34.77 3.94
N VAL A 217 16.11 -33.61 4.16
CA VAL A 217 14.69 -33.36 3.81
C VAL A 217 14.51 -33.30 2.29
N MET A 218 15.43 -32.64 1.57
CA MET A 218 15.25 -32.36 0.13
C MET A 218 15.64 -33.51 -0.80
N ASN A 219 16.53 -34.42 -0.36
CA ASN A 219 17.01 -35.51 -1.21
C ASN A 219 16.05 -36.71 -1.30
N HIS A 220 14.89 -36.64 -0.63
CA HIS A 220 13.86 -37.66 -0.79
C HIS A 220 13.00 -37.38 -2.03
N ALA A 221 12.66 -38.43 -2.78
CA ALA A 221 11.87 -38.31 -4.01
C ALA A 221 10.51 -37.63 -3.74
N GLU A 222 9.86 -37.98 -2.63
CA GLU A 222 8.56 -37.38 -2.23
C GLU A 222 8.68 -35.87 -1.97
N SER A 223 9.82 -35.43 -1.45
CA SER A 223 10.07 -34.02 -1.18
C SER A 223 10.21 -33.23 -2.49
N GLU A 224 10.96 -33.78 -3.44
CA GLU A 224 11.13 -33.16 -4.76
C GLU A 224 9.81 -33.12 -5.52
N GLU A 225 9.09 -34.23 -5.55
CA GLU A 225 7.78 -34.32 -6.23
C GLU A 225 6.79 -33.29 -5.65
N PHE A 226 6.69 -33.24 -4.32
CA PHE A 226 5.81 -32.26 -3.66
C PHE A 226 6.26 -30.83 -3.98
N TYR A 227 7.57 -30.55 -3.97
CA TYR A 227 8.09 -29.22 -4.26
C TYR A 227 7.71 -28.76 -5.68
N GLN A 228 7.84 -29.65 -6.67
CA GLN A 228 7.48 -29.32 -8.05
C GLN A 228 5.97 -29.05 -8.19
N HIS A 229 5.13 -29.85 -7.55
CA HIS A 229 3.68 -29.62 -7.55
C HIS A 229 3.34 -28.29 -6.86
N LEU A 230 4.03 -27.96 -5.76
CA LEU A 230 3.81 -26.72 -5.05
C LEU A 230 4.17 -25.48 -5.91
N LEU A 231 5.31 -25.53 -6.61
CA LEU A 231 5.68 -24.47 -7.55
C LEU A 231 4.67 -24.35 -8.70
N GLY A 232 4.29 -25.50 -9.29
CA GLY A 232 3.32 -25.56 -10.36
C GLY A 232 1.94 -25.04 -9.95
N LEU A 233 1.60 -25.06 -8.66
CA LEU A 233 0.39 -24.44 -8.12
C LEU A 233 0.58 -22.95 -7.89
N ILE A 234 1.68 -22.55 -7.23
CA ILE A 234 1.89 -21.17 -6.79
C ILE A 234 2.15 -20.23 -7.98
N GLU A 235 3.08 -20.58 -8.87
CA GLU A 235 3.50 -19.68 -9.95
C GLU A 235 2.34 -19.19 -10.82
N PRO A 236 1.42 -20.04 -11.29
CA PRO A 236 0.30 -19.57 -12.14
C PRO A 236 -0.71 -18.68 -11.43
N ILE A 237 -0.83 -18.75 -10.10
CA ILE A 237 -1.81 -17.94 -9.35
C ILE A 237 -1.27 -16.58 -8.93
N LEU A 238 0.07 -16.36 -8.92
CA LEU A 238 0.66 -15.09 -8.51
C LEU A 238 0.11 -13.87 -9.26
N PRO A 239 -0.01 -13.92 -10.62
CA PRO A 239 -0.59 -12.78 -11.34
C PRO A 239 -2.03 -12.46 -10.92
N GLY A 240 -2.79 -13.45 -10.46
CA GLY A 240 -4.13 -13.26 -9.93
C GLY A 240 -4.14 -12.39 -8.67
N TYR A 241 -3.24 -12.68 -7.73
CA TYR A 241 -3.09 -11.89 -6.51
C TYR A 241 -2.63 -10.45 -6.80
N GLN A 242 -1.69 -10.28 -7.73
CA GLN A 242 -1.27 -8.93 -8.17
C GLN A 242 -2.43 -8.17 -8.79
N LYS A 243 -3.21 -8.82 -9.67
CA LYS A 243 -4.35 -8.20 -10.33
C LYS A 243 -5.45 -7.83 -9.34
N GLU A 244 -5.60 -8.58 -8.25
CA GLU A 244 -6.54 -8.24 -7.16
C GLU A 244 -6.10 -6.99 -6.39
N GLY A 245 -4.83 -6.62 -6.47
CA GLY A 245 -4.28 -5.45 -5.76
C GLY A 245 -3.62 -5.79 -4.43
N LYS A 246 -3.30 -7.07 -4.21
CA LYS A 246 -2.61 -7.50 -2.99
C LYS A 246 -1.15 -7.04 -3.03
N SER A 247 -0.69 -6.40 -1.97
CA SER A 247 0.69 -5.92 -1.86
C SER A 247 1.64 -7.00 -1.31
N ILE A 248 1.13 -7.86 -0.42
CA ILE A 248 1.91 -8.94 0.21
C ILE A 248 1.10 -10.24 0.14
N LEU A 249 1.74 -11.32 -0.31
CA LEU A 249 1.19 -12.68 -0.25
C LEU A 249 2.01 -13.49 0.76
N THR A 250 1.38 -13.92 1.84
CA THR A 250 2.05 -14.69 2.91
C THR A 250 1.81 -16.19 2.71
N ILE A 251 2.89 -16.94 2.47
CA ILE A 251 2.87 -18.40 2.28
C ILE A 251 3.49 -19.05 3.51
N ALA A 252 2.73 -19.88 4.22
CA ALA A 252 3.18 -20.55 5.43
C ALA A 252 3.36 -22.05 5.18
N VAL A 253 4.54 -22.57 5.53
CA VAL A 253 4.84 -24.00 5.44
C VAL A 253 4.94 -24.57 6.85
N GLY A 254 4.16 -25.61 7.16
CA GLY A 254 4.03 -26.16 8.51
C GLY A 254 4.53 -27.58 8.66
N CYS A 255 5.30 -27.85 9.75
CA CYS A 255 5.56 -29.21 10.21
C CYS A 255 5.18 -29.30 11.69
N THR A 256 5.40 -30.45 12.36
CA THR A 256 4.96 -30.64 13.75
C THR A 256 5.53 -29.57 14.68
N GLY A 257 6.85 -29.39 14.67
CA GLY A 257 7.54 -28.46 15.58
C GLY A 257 8.03 -27.18 14.96
N GLY A 258 7.95 -27.01 13.64
CA GLY A 258 8.41 -25.79 12.97
C GLY A 258 9.93 -25.63 12.89
N GLN A 259 10.69 -26.74 13.03
CA GLN A 259 12.15 -26.66 13.18
C GLN A 259 12.92 -27.25 11.98
N HIS A 260 12.46 -28.35 11.40
CA HIS A 260 13.21 -29.11 10.39
C HIS A 260 12.57 -28.97 9.00
N ARG A 261 11.55 -29.83 8.69
CA ARG A 261 10.92 -29.95 7.37
C ARG A 261 10.36 -28.63 6.86
N SER A 262 9.57 -27.95 7.69
CA SER A 262 8.95 -26.67 7.30
C SER A 262 9.98 -25.57 7.03
N VAL A 263 11.08 -25.55 7.81
CA VAL A 263 12.16 -24.57 7.63
C VAL A 263 12.89 -24.83 6.31
N ALA A 264 13.24 -26.09 6.03
CA ALA A 264 13.91 -26.46 4.77
C ALA A 264 13.05 -26.12 3.55
N PHE A 265 11.74 -26.45 3.61
CA PHE A 265 10.82 -26.15 2.50
C PHE A 265 10.59 -24.64 2.33
N ALA A 266 10.40 -23.91 3.42
CA ALA A 266 10.21 -22.45 3.36
C ALA A 266 11.46 -21.77 2.78
N GLN A 267 12.65 -22.23 3.17
CA GLN A 267 13.91 -21.71 2.64
C GLN A 267 14.00 -21.95 1.12
N ARG A 268 13.76 -23.18 0.68
CA ARG A 268 13.80 -23.53 -0.74
C ARG A 268 12.78 -22.77 -1.56
N LEU A 269 11.57 -22.61 -1.03
CA LEU A 269 10.50 -21.86 -1.70
C LEU A 269 10.86 -20.37 -1.78
N ALA A 270 11.40 -19.80 -0.73
CA ALA A 270 11.84 -18.40 -0.71
C ALA A 270 12.97 -18.14 -1.72
N ASP A 271 13.89 -19.11 -1.83
CA ASP A 271 14.97 -19.05 -2.85
C ASP A 271 14.40 -19.03 -4.27
N UNK A 272 13.39 -19.65 -4.47
CA UNK A 272 12.78 -19.72 -5.72
C UNK A 272 11.93 -18.51 -5.98
N UNK A 273 11.32 -18.06 -4.90
CA UNK A 273 10.48 -16.99 -5.07
C UNK A 273 11.21 -15.67 -5.15
N UNK A 274 12.32 -15.67 -4.72
CA UNK A 274 13.18 -14.58 -4.83
C UNK A 274 13.66 -14.37 -6.22
N UNK A 275 13.65 -15.26 -6.79
CA UNK A 275 13.92 -15.17 -8.13
C UNK A 275 12.80 -14.60 -8.94
N VAL A 276 11.67 -14.71 -8.52
CA VAL A 276 10.46 -14.19 -9.20
C VAL A 276 10.09 -12.78 -8.68
N THR A 277 10.38 -12.48 -7.43
CA THR A 277 10.09 -11.19 -6.79
C THR A 277 11.25 -10.70 -5.92
N ALA A 278 11.42 -9.40 -5.78
CA ALA A 278 12.65 -8.77 -5.25
C ALA A 278 12.87 -8.87 -3.74
N THR A 279 12.00 -9.51 -2.94
CA THR A 279 12.17 -9.52 -1.48
C THR A 279 11.97 -10.89 -0.86
N LYS A 280 12.96 -11.32 -0.10
CA LYS A 280 12.98 -12.61 0.61
C LYS A 280 12.90 -12.39 2.12
N THR A 281 11.89 -12.95 2.77
CA THR A 281 11.82 -12.98 4.24
C THR A 281 11.51 -14.41 4.69
N VAL A 282 12.44 -15.04 5.39
CA VAL A 282 12.19 -16.34 6.04
C VAL A 282 12.11 -16.09 7.54
N GLY A 283 10.90 -16.15 8.07
CA GLY A 283 10.65 -15.94 9.49
C GLY A 283 10.34 -17.24 10.22
N LYS A 284 10.94 -17.43 11.38
CA LYS A 284 10.60 -18.52 12.29
C LYS A 284 9.69 -17.93 13.39
N LYS A 285 8.41 -18.28 13.34
CA LYS A 285 7.52 -17.91 14.45
C LYS A 285 7.63 -19.00 15.53
N ARG A 286 8.10 -18.62 16.70
CA ARG A 286 8.17 -19.49 17.90
C ARG A 286 6.78 -19.71 18.48
#